data_04687e299a68e7faf037e9d5d1157c14
#
_entry.id   04687e299a68e7faf037e9d5d1157c14
#
_cell.length_a   1.000
_cell.length_b   1.000
_cell.length_c   1.000
_cell.angle_alpha   90.00
_cell.angle_beta   90.00
_cell.angle_gamma   90.00
#
_symmetry.space_group_name_H-M   'P 1'
#
loop_
_entity.id
_entity.type
_entity.pdbx_description
1 polymer ?
#
loop_
_entity_poly.entity_id
_entity_poly.type
_entity_poly.pdbx_seq_one_letter_code
_entity_poly.pdbx_strand_id
1 'polypeptide(L)'
;IEQLLVMAENHQETQVTTVVEGDDLVDTWRSPVHWIEIVLLFYIAGIFFLVCRNVYSLFRLVRLMNTAQRRQIDKHTVLLVHDRNVAPFSWMKFVVISRTDLEENGREILIHECAHIRKHHSWDLLIADICIFFQWFNPGAWLLKQELQNIHEYEADEAVINEGINARDYQLLLIKKAVGTRLYSMANS
;
A
#
# COMPACT_ATOMS: atom_id res chain seq x y z
N ILE A 1 85.24 -9.32 30.71
CA ILE A 1 84.54 -8.34 29.81
C ILE A 1 83.48 -9.08 29.00
N GLU A 2 83.78 -10.32 28.59
CA GLU A 2 82.85 -11.11 27.75
C GLU A 2 81.57 -11.60 28.49
N GLN A 3 81.65 -11.80 29.81
CA GLN A 3 80.42 -12.24 30.58
C GLN A 3 79.45 -11.11 30.89
N LEU A 4 79.87 -9.84 30.79
CA LEU A 4 78.98 -8.68 30.97
C LEU A 4 78.19 -8.36 29.70
N LEU A 5 78.75 -8.69 28.56
CA LEU A 5 78.03 -8.50 27.28
C LEU A 5 76.88 -9.52 27.08
N VAL A 6 77.06 -10.77 27.51
CA VAL A 6 76.01 -11.83 27.41
C VAL A 6 74.86 -11.54 28.41
N MET A 7 75.10 -10.87 29.55
CA MET A 7 74.04 -10.49 30.46
C MET A 7 73.26 -9.26 30.01
N ALA A 8 73.83 -8.36 29.19
CA ALA A 8 73.17 -7.22 28.64
C ALA A 8 72.19 -7.62 27.46
N GLU A 9 72.59 -8.64 26.70
CA GLU A 9 71.80 -9.16 25.57
C GLU A 9 70.59 -9.93 26.05
N ASN A 10 70.61 -10.63 27.18
CA ASN A 10 69.49 -11.39 27.74
C ASN A 10 68.47 -10.53 28.50
N HIS A 11 68.73 -9.25 28.75
CA HIS A 11 67.76 -8.33 29.38
C HIS A 11 66.97 -7.52 28.37
N GLN A 12 67.25 -7.64 27.06
CA GLN A 12 66.56 -6.91 26.03
C GLN A 12 65.48 -7.71 25.30
N GLU A 13 65.43 -9.05 25.52
CA GLU A 13 64.42 -9.92 24.87
C GLU A 13 63.19 -10.22 25.72
N THR A 14 63.07 -9.67 26.96
CA THR A 14 61.92 -9.98 27.84
C THR A 14 60.96 -8.80 28.03
N GLN A 15 61.01 -7.77 27.18
CA GLN A 15 60.10 -6.61 27.27
C GLN A 15 59.24 -6.37 26.05
N VAL A 16 59.03 -7.38 25.17
CA VAL A 16 58.15 -7.20 23.97
C VAL A 16 57.12 -8.33 23.87
N THR A 17 56.45 -8.67 24.95
CA THR A 17 55.31 -9.61 24.80
C THR A 17 54.25 -9.41 25.90
N THR A 18 53.78 -8.18 26.11
CA THR A 18 52.50 -8.01 26.83
C THR A 18 51.89 -6.63 26.57
N VAL A 19 51.62 -6.26 25.34
CA VAL A 19 50.62 -5.23 25.03
C VAL A 19 50.08 -5.49 23.61
N VAL A 20 49.31 -6.52 23.38
CA VAL A 20 48.31 -6.56 22.29
C VAL A 20 47.28 -7.64 22.65
N GLU A 21 46.40 -7.35 23.58
CA GLU A 21 45.18 -8.15 23.75
C GLU A 21 44.13 -7.36 24.56
N GLY A 22 43.78 -6.21 24.07
CA GLY A 22 42.77 -5.38 24.75
C GLY A 22 41.94 -4.46 23.86
N ASP A 23 42.29 -4.35 22.59
CA ASP A 23 41.68 -3.33 21.73
C ASP A 23 40.80 -3.92 20.59
N ASP A 24 40.84 -5.23 20.38
CA ASP A 24 40.07 -5.86 19.28
C ASP A 24 38.59 -6.17 19.60
N LEU A 25 38.16 -5.93 20.86
CA LEU A 25 36.75 -6.20 21.23
C LEU A 25 35.85 -4.96 21.17
N VAL A 26 36.38 -3.77 20.95
CA VAL A 26 35.58 -2.54 20.92
C VAL A 26 35.26 -2.08 19.51
N ASP A 27 35.97 -2.53 18.50
CA ASP A 27 35.78 -2.10 17.11
C ASP A 27 34.79 -2.96 16.29
N THR A 28 34.34 -4.08 16.84
CA THR A 28 33.33 -4.93 16.16
C THR A 28 31.96 -4.26 16.01
N TRP A 29 31.65 -3.23 16.75
CA TRP A 29 30.41 -2.47 16.67
C TRP A 29 30.48 -1.25 15.75
N ARG A 30 31.63 -0.91 15.24
CA ARG A 30 31.91 0.26 14.37
C ARG A 30 32.18 -0.08 12.91
N SER A 31 32.04 -1.35 12.50
CA SER A 31 32.22 -1.66 11.09
C SER A 31 31.06 -1.04 10.29
N PRO A 32 31.32 -0.28 9.20
CA PRO A 32 30.28 0.29 8.33
C PRO A 32 29.35 -0.77 7.75
N VAL A 33 29.74 -2.03 7.77
CA VAL A 33 28.98 -3.18 7.33
C VAL A 33 27.72 -3.39 8.19
N HIS A 34 27.79 -3.23 9.51
CA HIS A 34 26.62 -3.45 10.38
C HIS A 34 25.52 -2.39 10.19
N TRP A 35 25.86 -1.15 9.89
CA TRP A 35 24.87 -0.11 9.60
C TRP A 35 24.13 -0.40 8.30
N ILE A 36 24.82 -0.90 7.29
CA ILE A 36 24.22 -1.30 6.02
C ILE A 36 23.24 -2.46 6.22
N GLU A 37 23.62 -3.45 7.02
CA GLU A 37 22.76 -4.60 7.34
C GLU A 37 21.50 -4.17 8.09
N ILE A 38 21.62 -3.27 9.07
CA ILE A 38 20.49 -2.72 9.84
C ILE A 38 19.54 -1.95 8.91
N VAL A 39 20.07 -1.08 8.04
CA VAL A 39 19.27 -0.31 7.09
C VAL A 39 18.58 -1.24 6.10
N LEU A 40 19.28 -2.25 5.58
CA LEU A 40 18.70 -3.25 4.67
C LEU A 40 17.59 -4.06 5.35
N LEU A 41 17.81 -4.48 6.59
CA LEU A 41 16.82 -5.22 7.36
C LEU A 41 15.57 -4.36 7.61
N PHE A 42 15.74 -3.10 7.97
CA PHE A 42 14.64 -2.16 8.14
C PHE A 42 13.86 -1.94 6.83
N TYR A 43 14.57 -1.80 5.71
CA TYR A 43 13.97 -1.66 4.39
C TYR A 43 13.13 -2.89 4.00
N ILE A 44 13.67 -4.09 4.17
CA ILE A 44 12.98 -5.35 3.89
C ILE A 44 11.76 -5.52 4.83
N ALA A 45 11.89 -5.19 6.11
CA ALA A 45 10.80 -5.24 7.07
C ALA A 45 9.64 -4.30 6.66
N GLY A 46 9.95 -3.09 6.15
CA GLY A 46 8.96 -2.17 5.62
C GLY A 46 8.21 -2.73 4.42
N ILE A 47 8.90 -3.31 3.46
CA ILE A 47 8.28 -4.00 2.31
C ILE A 47 7.38 -5.13 2.79
N PHE A 48 7.89 -6.00 3.66
CA PHE A 48 7.15 -7.13 4.19
C PHE A 48 5.86 -6.69 4.90
N PHE A 49 5.95 -5.65 5.74
CA PHE A 49 4.78 -5.08 6.41
C PHE A 49 3.71 -4.60 5.41
N LEU A 50 4.12 -3.86 4.36
CA LEU A 50 3.19 -3.37 3.35
C LEU A 50 2.55 -4.50 2.54
N VAL A 51 3.32 -5.51 2.15
CA VAL A 51 2.81 -6.68 1.44
C VAL A 51 1.79 -7.42 2.32
N CYS A 52 2.11 -7.68 3.58
CA CYS A 52 1.17 -8.33 4.50
C CYS A 52 -0.13 -7.54 4.67
N ARG A 53 -0.03 -6.20 4.82
CA ARG A 53 -1.19 -5.31 4.90
C ARG A 53 -2.07 -5.40 3.65
N ASN A 54 -1.45 -5.38 2.45
CA ASN A 54 -2.19 -5.47 1.19
C ASN A 54 -2.84 -6.86 0.98
N VAL A 55 -2.13 -7.94 1.30
CA VAL A 55 -2.68 -9.30 1.27
C VAL A 55 -3.87 -9.43 2.21
N TYR A 56 -3.77 -8.90 3.42
CA TYR A 56 -4.88 -8.88 4.37
C TYR A 56 -6.09 -8.08 3.84
N SER A 57 -5.84 -6.91 3.24
CA SER A 57 -6.89 -6.09 2.61
C SER A 57 -7.58 -6.84 1.47
N LEU A 58 -6.79 -7.49 0.60
CA LEU A 58 -7.30 -8.31 -0.49
C LEU A 58 -8.13 -9.50 0.02
N PHE A 59 -7.68 -10.15 1.08
CA PHE A 59 -8.44 -11.25 1.70
C PHE A 59 -9.80 -10.77 2.22
N ARG A 60 -9.84 -9.61 2.89
CA ARG A 60 -11.11 -8.98 3.32
C ARG A 60 -12.02 -8.67 2.15
N LEU A 61 -11.47 -8.13 1.06
CA LEU A 61 -12.20 -7.82 -0.15
C LEU A 61 -12.82 -9.08 -0.76
N VAL A 62 -12.04 -10.13 -0.97
CA VAL A 62 -12.51 -11.41 -1.52
C VAL A 62 -13.59 -12.03 -0.62
N ARG A 63 -13.42 -11.96 0.70
CA ARG A 63 -14.42 -12.44 1.65
C ARG A 63 -15.75 -11.67 1.51
N LEU A 64 -15.70 -10.34 1.37
CA LEU A 64 -16.88 -9.51 1.12
C LEU A 64 -17.57 -9.91 -0.18
N MET A 65 -16.80 -10.06 -1.27
CA MET A 65 -17.33 -10.44 -2.58
C MET A 65 -18.00 -11.83 -2.59
N ASN A 66 -17.50 -12.77 -1.77
CA ASN A 66 -18.06 -14.12 -1.70
C ASN A 66 -19.39 -14.19 -0.94
N THR A 67 -19.74 -13.16 -0.15
CA THR A 67 -21.02 -13.09 0.58
C THR A 67 -22.12 -12.37 -0.19
N ALA A 68 -21.82 -11.78 -1.36
CA ALA A 68 -22.76 -11.03 -2.18
C ALA A 68 -23.52 -11.92 -3.18
N GLN A 69 -24.72 -11.48 -3.57
CA GLN A 69 -25.50 -12.10 -4.64
C GLN A 69 -24.90 -11.74 -5.99
N ARG A 70 -24.53 -12.74 -6.78
CA ARG A 70 -23.92 -12.55 -8.10
C ARG A 70 -24.99 -12.40 -9.18
N ARG A 71 -24.88 -11.32 -9.98
CA ARG A 71 -25.68 -11.12 -11.22
C ARG A 71 -24.70 -10.77 -12.33
N GLN A 72 -24.87 -11.33 -13.50
CA GLN A 72 -24.06 -10.98 -14.66
C GLN A 72 -24.73 -9.80 -15.39
N ILE A 73 -24.01 -8.69 -15.56
CA ILE A 73 -24.51 -7.54 -16.34
C ILE A 73 -24.10 -7.72 -17.80
N ASP A 74 -22.83 -8.07 -18.06
CA ASP A 74 -22.26 -8.21 -19.38
C ASP A 74 -21.22 -9.35 -19.40
N LYS A 75 -20.72 -9.72 -20.60
CA LYS A 75 -19.69 -10.77 -20.78
C LYS A 75 -18.46 -10.57 -19.91
N HIS A 76 -18.13 -9.32 -19.61
CA HIS A 76 -16.91 -8.93 -18.88
C HIS A 76 -17.15 -8.35 -17.48
N THR A 77 -18.42 -8.09 -17.09
CA THR A 77 -18.75 -7.42 -15.83
C THR A 77 -19.73 -8.24 -15.01
N VAL A 78 -19.36 -8.49 -13.77
CA VAL A 78 -20.17 -9.22 -12.78
C VAL A 78 -20.60 -8.24 -11.69
N LEU A 79 -21.90 -8.10 -11.49
CA LEU A 79 -22.50 -7.32 -10.41
C LEU A 79 -22.63 -8.18 -9.15
N LEU A 80 -22.17 -7.64 -8.05
CA LEU A 80 -22.25 -8.21 -6.72
C LEU A 80 -23.15 -7.32 -5.85
N VAL A 81 -24.39 -7.77 -5.64
CA VAL A 81 -25.36 -7.04 -4.81
C VAL A 81 -25.24 -7.52 -3.37
N HIS A 82 -25.04 -6.57 -2.47
CA HIS A 82 -24.90 -6.83 -1.04
C HIS A 82 -26.11 -6.29 -0.27
N ASP A 83 -26.66 -7.07 0.68
CA ASP A 83 -27.81 -6.64 1.49
C ASP A 83 -27.38 -5.65 2.61
N ARG A 84 -26.09 -5.56 2.91
CA ARG A 84 -25.55 -4.56 3.83
C ARG A 84 -25.30 -3.24 3.12
N ASN A 85 -25.38 -2.14 3.84
CA ASN A 85 -24.99 -0.83 3.31
C ASN A 85 -23.44 -0.78 3.15
N VAL A 86 -22.98 -1.06 1.93
CA VAL A 86 -21.57 -1.03 1.53
C VAL A 86 -21.43 0.05 0.49
N ALA A 87 -20.41 0.90 0.62
CA ALA A 87 -20.11 1.89 -0.42
C ALA A 87 -19.85 1.16 -1.75
N PRO A 88 -20.40 1.64 -2.86
CA PRO A 88 -20.14 1.07 -4.18
C PRO A 88 -18.66 1.14 -4.51
N PHE A 89 -18.14 0.12 -5.17
CA PHE A 89 -16.79 0.09 -5.73
C PHE A 89 -16.68 -0.96 -6.84
N SER A 90 -15.68 -0.78 -7.69
CA SER A 90 -15.31 -1.75 -8.71
C SER A 90 -13.90 -2.29 -8.51
N TRP A 91 -13.71 -3.58 -8.82
CA TRP A 91 -12.40 -4.22 -8.78
C TRP A 91 -12.29 -5.26 -9.90
N MET A 92 -11.29 -5.07 -10.79
CA MET A 92 -11.06 -5.89 -11.98
C MET A 92 -12.31 -6.01 -12.86
N LYS A 93 -13.12 -7.06 -12.71
CA LYS A 93 -14.37 -7.31 -13.45
C LYS A 93 -15.62 -7.28 -12.57
N PHE A 94 -15.46 -6.99 -11.29
CA PHE A 94 -16.54 -7.02 -10.32
C PHE A 94 -16.97 -5.60 -9.96
N VAL A 95 -18.29 -5.34 -9.95
CA VAL A 95 -18.90 -4.16 -9.35
C VAL A 95 -19.64 -4.61 -8.11
N VAL A 96 -19.32 -4.00 -6.98
CA VAL A 96 -20.01 -4.25 -5.70
C VAL A 96 -20.91 -3.06 -5.40
N ILE A 97 -22.18 -3.32 -5.09
CA ILE A 97 -23.17 -2.29 -4.78
C ILE A 97 -24.12 -2.78 -3.68
N SER A 98 -24.60 -1.88 -2.84
CA SER A 98 -25.67 -2.19 -1.91
C SER A 98 -27.01 -2.30 -2.62
N ARG A 99 -27.94 -3.09 -2.08
CA ARG A 99 -29.31 -3.19 -2.63
C ARG A 99 -30.01 -1.83 -2.64
N THR A 100 -29.84 -1.04 -1.59
CA THR A 100 -30.41 0.30 -1.46
C THR A 100 -29.89 1.25 -2.55
N ASP A 101 -28.57 1.28 -2.76
CA ASP A 101 -27.96 2.11 -3.80
C ASP A 101 -28.40 1.69 -5.20
N LEU A 102 -28.57 0.38 -5.42
CA LEU A 102 -29.01 -0.15 -6.69
C LEU A 102 -30.47 0.27 -7.02
N GLU A 103 -31.34 0.32 -6.00
CA GLU A 103 -32.74 0.71 -6.15
C GLU A 103 -32.92 2.23 -6.28
N GLU A 104 -32.13 3.04 -5.54
CA GLU A 104 -32.25 4.50 -5.55
C GLU A 104 -31.56 5.17 -6.75
N ASN A 105 -30.30 4.81 -7.04
CA ASN A 105 -29.43 5.49 -8.02
C ASN A 105 -28.56 4.49 -8.79
N GLY A 106 -29.08 3.31 -9.05
CA GLY A 106 -28.31 2.20 -9.62
C GLY A 106 -27.70 2.50 -11.00
N ARG A 107 -28.40 3.28 -11.84
CA ARG A 107 -27.94 3.59 -13.19
C ARG A 107 -26.67 4.43 -13.17
N GLU A 108 -26.68 5.53 -12.45
CA GLU A 108 -25.55 6.48 -12.33
C GLU A 108 -24.33 5.80 -11.74
N ILE A 109 -24.54 5.04 -10.65
CA ILE A 109 -23.49 4.31 -9.96
C ILE A 109 -22.90 3.22 -10.87
N LEU A 110 -23.72 2.46 -11.56
CA LEU A 110 -23.24 1.39 -12.44
C LEU A 110 -22.44 1.94 -13.61
N ILE A 111 -22.83 3.08 -14.19
CA ILE A 111 -22.06 3.71 -15.28
C ILE A 111 -20.68 4.13 -14.77
N HIS A 112 -20.62 4.76 -13.59
CA HIS A 112 -19.36 5.18 -12.93
C HIS A 112 -18.46 3.98 -12.69
N GLU A 113 -18.94 2.95 -12.01
CA GLU A 113 -18.16 1.75 -11.66
C GLU A 113 -17.74 0.95 -12.90
N CYS A 114 -18.61 0.87 -13.92
CA CYS A 114 -18.26 0.24 -15.19
C CYS A 114 -17.21 1.03 -15.97
N ALA A 115 -17.12 2.36 -15.81
CA ALA A 115 -16.05 3.16 -16.41
C ALA A 115 -14.69 2.76 -15.85
N HIS A 116 -14.57 2.57 -14.52
CA HIS A 116 -13.33 2.06 -13.91
C HIS A 116 -12.90 0.70 -14.48
N ILE A 117 -13.86 -0.20 -14.74
CA ILE A 117 -13.56 -1.51 -15.33
C ILE A 117 -13.12 -1.36 -16.79
N ARG A 118 -13.84 -0.57 -17.60
CA ARG A 118 -13.52 -0.35 -19.02
C ARG A 118 -12.15 0.27 -19.24
N LYS A 119 -11.78 1.22 -18.35
CA LYS A 119 -10.51 1.93 -18.42
C LYS A 119 -9.36 1.21 -17.69
N HIS A 120 -9.64 0.04 -17.12
CA HIS A 120 -8.64 -0.79 -16.42
C HIS A 120 -7.97 -0.13 -15.22
N HIS A 121 -8.61 0.82 -14.53
CA HIS A 121 -8.07 1.57 -13.40
C HIS A 121 -7.52 0.68 -12.26
N SER A 122 -8.09 -0.53 -12.08
CA SER A 122 -7.58 -1.49 -11.10
C SER A 122 -6.15 -1.95 -11.39
N TRP A 123 -5.75 -2.02 -12.68
CA TRP A 123 -4.40 -2.41 -13.07
C TRP A 123 -3.40 -1.28 -12.79
N ASP A 124 -3.78 -0.03 -13.08
CA ASP A 124 -2.94 1.13 -12.81
C ASP A 124 -2.66 1.27 -11.33
N LEU A 125 -3.68 1.09 -10.48
CA LEU A 125 -3.51 1.11 -9.03
C LEU A 125 -2.65 -0.05 -8.51
N LEU A 126 -2.77 -1.24 -9.13
CA LEU A 126 -1.90 -2.38 -8.78
C LEU A 126 -0.44 -2.09 -9.09
N ILE A 127 -0.14 -1.49 -10.25
CA ILE A 127 1.21 -1.08 -10.64
C ILE A 127 1.74 -0.01 -9.66
N ALA A 128 0.90 0.99 -9.31
CA ALA A 128 1.26 2.01 -8.34
C ALA A 128 1.57 1.40 -6.96
N ASP A 129 0.81 0.40 -6.51
CA ASP A 129 1.08 -0.32 -5.25
C ASP A 129 2.40 -1.08 -5.30
N ILE A 130 2.74 -1.71 -6.41
CA ILE A 130 4.04 -2.37 -6.61
C ILE A 130 5.19 -1.34 -6.50
N CYS A 131 5.06 -0.19 -7.14
CA CYS A 131 6.04 0.89 -7.02
C CYS A 131 6.20 1.37 -5.57
N ILE A 132 5.09 1.50 -4.83
CA ILE A 132 5.11 1.89 -3.42
C ILE A 132 5.80 0.84 -2.56
N PHE A 133 5.70 -0.47 -2.84
CA PHE A 133 6.40 -1.49 -2.07
C PHE A 133 7.91 -1.27 -2.07
N PHE A 134 8.48 -0.86 -3.21
CA PHE A 134 9.92 -0.57 -3.31
C PHE A 134 10.29 0.84 -2.82
N GLN A 135 9.38 1.79 -2.91
CA GLN A 135 9.60 3.19 -2.53
C GLN A 135 8.73 3.63 -1.35
N TRP A 136 8.46 2.73 -0.41
CA TRP A 136 7.55 2.98 0.70
C TRP A 136 7.94 4.17 1.58
N PHE A 137 9.24 4.47 1.66
CA PHE A 137 9.80 5.62 2.38
C PHE A 137 9.71 6.93 1.60
N ASN A 138 9.36 6.89 0.31
CA ASN A 138 9.27 8.07 -0.54
C ASN A 138 7.85 8.63 -0.54
N PRO A 139 7.59 9.81 0.06
CA PRO A 139 6.26 10.42 0.07
C PRO A 139 5.75 10.76 -1.33
N GLY A 140 6.65 11.02 -2.30
CA GLY A 140 6.27 11.29 -3.69
C GLY A 140 5.55 10.13 -4.36
N ALA A 141 5.90 8.87 -4.03
CA ALA A 141 5.22 7.69 -4.56
C ALA A 141 3.77 7.60 -4.06
N TRP A 142 3.52 7.98 -2.82
CA TRP A 142 2.17 8.03 -2.25
C TRP A 142 1.33 9.14 -2.86
N LEU A 143 1.91 10.33 -3.05
CA LEU A 143 1.25 11.46 -3.71
C LEU A 143 0.90 11.11 -5.16
N LEU A 144 1.83 10.49 -5.91
CA LEU A 144 1.57 10.04 -7.27
C LEU A 144 0.38 9.08 -7.34
N LYS A 145 0.30 8.11 -6.42
CA LYS A 145 -0.85 7.20 -6.36
C LYS A 145 -2.15 7.97 -6.07
N GLN A 146 -2.12 8.93 -5.18
CA GLN A 146 -3.29 9.76 -4.86
C GLN A 146 -3.77 10.55 -6.08
N GLU A 147 -2.85 11.19 -6.81
CA GLU A 147 -3.19 11.93 -8.03
C GLU A 147 -3.72 11.00 -9.13
N LEU A 148 -3.16 9.81 -9.27
CA LEU A 148 -3.68 8.79 -10.17
C LEU A 148 -5.13 8.41 -9.82
N GLN A 149 -5.45 8.22 -8.55
CA GLN A 149 -6.82 7.98 -8.10
C GLN A 149 -7.75 9.14 -8.44
N ASN A 150 -7.32 10.39 -8.21
CA ASN A 150 -8.09 11.57 -8.55
C ASN A 150 -8.40 11.64 -10.07
N ILE A 151 -7.42 11.31 -10.92
CA ILE A 151 -7.63 11.26 -12.39
C ILE A 151 -8.66 10.18 -12.73
N HIS A 152 -8.57 8.99 -12.14
CA HIS A 152 -9.53 7.91 -12.37
C HIS A 152 -10.96 8.30 -11.98
N GLU A 153 -11.14 9.05 -10.87
CA GLU A 153 -12.45 9.58 -10.47
C GLU A 153 -12.99 10.57 -11.50
N TYR A 154 -12.16 11.52 -11.97
CA TYR A 154 -12.58 12.46 -13.02
C TYR A 154 -13.01 11.76 -14.31
N GLU A 155 -12.28 10.73 -14.72
CA GLU A 155 -12.59 9.95 -15.90
C GLU A 155 -13.87 9.12 -15.76
N ALA A 156 -14.17 8.62 -14.57
CA ALA A 156 -15.40 7.90 -14.29
C ALA A 156 -16.61 8.85 -14.23
N ASP A 157 -16.44 10.02 -13.62
CA ASP A 157 -17.47 11.07 -13.58
C ASP A 157 -17.79 11.61 -14.99
N GLU A 158 -16.76 11.83 -15.81
CA GLU A 158 -16.94 12.21 -17.21
C GLU A 158 -17.74 11.18 -17.99
N ALA A 159 -17.51 9.89 -17.75
CA ALA A 159 -18.27 8.83 -18.41
C ALA A 159 -19.76 8.88 -18.05
N VAL A 160 -20.10 9.23 -16.81
CA VAL A 160 -21.52 9.38 -16.38
C VAL A 160 -22.19 10.52 -17.12
N ILE A 161 -21.50 11.67 -17.25
CA ILE A 161 -22.03 12.85 -17.95
C ILE A 161 -22.20 12.56 -19.45
N ASN A 162 -21.22 11.87 -20.05
CA ASN A 162 -21.25 11.53 -21.49
C ASN A 162 -22.38 10.54 -21.85
N GLU A 163 -22.88 9.76 -20.89
CA GLU A 163 -24.08 8.89 -21.06
C GLU A 163 -25.41 9.66 -20.97
N GLY A 164 -25.34 11.01 -20.93
CA GLY A 164 -26.50 11.91 -20.97
C GLY A 164 -27.19 12.10 -19.61
N ILE A 165 -26.53 11.77 -18.52
CA ILE A 165 -27.02 12.06 -17.17
C ILE A 165 -26.81 13.56 -16.88
N ASN A 166 -27.83 14.21 -16.31
CA ASN A 166 -27.76 15.60 -15.96
C ASN A 166 -26.65 15.83 -14.93
N ALA A 167 -25.65 16.64 -15.28
CA ALA A 167 -24.50 16.93 -14.42
C ALA A 167 -24.89 17.49 -13.03
N ARG A 168 -25.95 18.29 -12.96
CA ARG A 168 -26.46 18.86 -11.70
C ARG A 168 -27.03 17.77 -10.77
N ASP A 169 -27.82 16.87 -11.32
CA ASP A 169 -28.45 15.79 -10.55
C ASP A 169 -27.38 14.81 -10.06
N TYR A 170 -26.38 14.52 -10.91
CA TYR A 170 -25.24 13.70 -10.53
C TYR A 170 -24.38 14.34 -9.44
N GLN A 171 -24.11 15.66 -9.53
CA GLN A 171 -23.37 16.38 -8.47
C GLN A 171 -24.12 16.34 -7.13
N LEU A 172 -25.45 16.50 -7.14
CA LEU A 172 -26.27 16.38 -5.92
C LEU A 172 -26.18 14.98 -5.32
N LEU A 173 -26.16 13.93 -6.16
CA LEU A 173 -25.96 12.55 -5.73
C LEU A 173 -24.61 12.37 -5.02
N LEU A 174 -23.51 12.88 -5.61
CA LEU A 174 -22.18 12.81 -5.01
C LEU A 174 -22.12 13.53 -3.66
N ILE A 175 -22.72 14.72 -3.55
CA ILE A 175 -22.81 15.49 -2.31
C ILE A 175 -23.62 14.71 -1.25
N LYS A 176 -24.77 14.15 -1.61
CA LYS A 176 -25.62 13.34 -0.71
C LYS A 176 -24.83 12.14 -0.17
N LYS A 177 -24.08 11.44 -1.02
CA LYS A 177 -23.22 10.33 -0.62
C LYS A 177 -22.09 10.76 0.31
N ALA A 178 -21.37 11.84 -0.02
CA ALA A 178 -20.29 12.36 0.80
C ALA A 178 -20.75 12.81 2.20
N VAL A 179 -21.91 13.44 2.31
CA VAL A 179 -22.51 13.84 3.57
C VAL A 179 -23.02 12.62 4.35
N GLY A 180 -23.69 11.68 3.67
CA GLY A 180 -24.21 10.45 4.29
C GLY A 180 -23.12 9.60 4.90
N THR A 181 -21.99 9.42 4.22
CA THR A 181 -20.83 8.68 4.74
C THR A 181 -20.17 9.36 5.93
N ARG A 182 -20.09 10.69 5.95
CA ARG A 182 -19.55 11.45 7.09
C ARG A 182 -20.46 11.35 8.32
N LEU A 183 -21.78 11.48 8.16
CA LEU A 183 -22.72 11.36 9.26
C LEU A 183 -22.70 9.94 9.86
N TYR A 184 -22.62 8.91 9.02
CA TYR A 184 -22.52 7.53 9.49
C TYR A 184 -21.21 7.27 10.25
N SER A 185 -20.09 7.81 9.78
CA SER A 185 -18.80 7.73 10.48
C SER A 185 -18.83 8.40 11.84
N MET A 186 -19.44 9.57 11.94
CA MET A 186 -19.56 10.29 13.23
C MET A 186 -20.54 9.63 14.21
N ALA A 187 -21.56 8.95 13.71
CA ALA A 187 -22.52 8.24 14.56
C ALA A 187 -21.98 6.92 15.15
N ASN A 188 -20.93 6.35 14.54
CA ASN A 188 -20.32 5.09 14.96
C ASN A 188 -18.94 5.27 15.63
N SER A 189 -18.51 6.49 15.89
CA SER A 189 -17.29 6.84 16.62
C SER A 189 -17.61 7.14 18.09
#